data_2982a114070cdfc4d608d05e9406e39a
#
_entry.id   2982a114070cdfc4d608d05e9406e39a
#
_cell.length_a   1.000
_cell.length_b   1.000
_cell.length_c   1.000
_cell.angle_alpha   90.00
_cell.angle_beta   90.00
_cell.angle_gamma   90.00
#
_symmetry.space_group_name_H-M   'P 1'
#
loop_
_entity.id
_entity.type
_entity.pdbx_description
1 polymer ?
#
loop_
_entity_poly.entity_id
_entity_poly.type
_entity_poly.pdbx_seq_one_letter_code
_entity_poly.pdbx_strand_id
1 'polypeptide(L)'
;MRVRNVQKYFGPPGTGKTTTLLQLVEDHLQNGIQPDKMAFISYSVKAAAEAKNRASISIGLGFDEMPYFCTSHAFCKRVMGMGRVLSGDDIADFLREYSFNLTKNYSMENRRSVRSLVDDPYFQIIEAAKVNMRTLEEERLNSEIGLRRDVVPAILHAIAEAWERYREESSPKIYSFADMITQFIESGEVPPLDVLIVDEAQDLAELNWRLVDKLSAEVDVTYIAGD
;
A
#
# COMPACT_ATOMS: atom_id res chain seq x y z
N MET A 1 -13.20 25.94 0.97
CA MET A 1 -12.56 24.96 0.09
C MET A 1 -11.10 25.37 0.01
N ARG A 2 -10.17 24.62 0.60
CA ARG A 2 -8.73 24.90 0.46
C ARG A 2 -8.34 24.77 -1.02
N VAL A 3 -7.60 25.73 -1.55
CA VAL A 3 -7.04 25.62 -2.91
C VAL A 3 -5.92 24.59 -2.84
N ARG A 4 -6.07 23.46 -3.55
CA ARG A 4 -5.03 22.42 -3.61
C ARG A 4 -3.78 22.99 -4.29
N ASN A 5 -2.70 23.08 -3.57
CA ASN A 5 -1.39 23.42 -4.13
C ASN A 5 -0.63 22.11 -4.42
N VAL A 6 -0.69 21.62 -5.67
CA VAL A 6 -0.02 20.40 -6.11
C VAL A 6 1.12 20.76 -7.06
N GLN A 7 2.33 20.38 -6.71
CA GLN A 7 3.52 20.56 -7.53
C GLN A 7 4.03 19.19 -7.99
N LYS A 8 4.35 19.07 -9.27
CA LYS A 8 4.74 17.80 -9.90
C LYS A 8 6.14 17.89 -10.46
N TYR A 9 6.93 16.87 -10.18
CA TYR A 9 8.33 16.72 -10.61
C TYR A 9 8.46 15.48 -11.47
N PHE A 10 8.60 15.65 -12.78
CA PHE A 10 8.73 14.55 -13.73
C PHE A 10 10.13 14.50 -14.31
N GLY A 11 10.61 13.31 -14.58
CA GLY A 11 11.88 13.09 -15.27
C GLY A 11 12.33 11.64 -15.20
N PRO A 12 13.16 11.18 -16.14
CA PRO A 12 13.61 9.80 -16.18
C PRO A 12 14.39 9.40 -14.92
N PRO A 13 14.59 8.10 -14.68
CA PRO A 13 15.38 7.60 -13.55
C PRO A 13 16.76 8.28 -13.49
N GLY A 14 17.23 8.57 -12.27
CA GLY A 14 18.53 9.19 -12.03
C GLY A 14 18.63 10.70 -12.22
N THR A 15 17.53 11.40 -12.50
CA THR A 15 17.50 12.88 -12.63
C THR A 15 17.48 13.63 -11.30
N GLY A 16 17.54 12.92 -10.17
CA GLY A 16 17.59 13.56 -8.85
C GLY A 16 16.23 13.91 -8.25
N LYS A 17 15.12 13.35 -8.74
CA LYS A 17 13.76 13.60 -8.22
C LYS A 17 13.68 13.43 -6.70
N THR A 18 14.07 12.26 -6.19
CA THR A 18 14.09 11.98 -4.74
C THR A 18 14.99 12.97 -3.99
N THR A 19 16.13 13.36 -4.55
CA THR A 19 17.00 14.39 -3.95
C THR A 19 16.29 15.74 -3.87
N THR A 20 15.56 16.14 -4.91
CA THR A 20 14.76 17.36 -4.91
C THR A 20 13.65 17.29 -3.85
N LEU A 21 12.94 16.15 -3.74
CA LEU A 21 11.92 15.98 -2.70
C LEU A 21 12.51 16.07 -1.29
N LEU A 22 13.70 15.52 -1.06
CA LEU A 22 14.38 15.62 0.24
C LEU A 22 14.84 17.05 0.53
N GLN A 23 15.28 17.81 -0.47
CA GLN A 23 15.56 19.22 -0.29
C GLN A 23 14.31 20.00 0.12
N LEU A 24 13.13 19.69 -0.47
CA LEU A 24 11.87 20.31 -0.04
C LEU A 24 11.51 19.95 1.41
N VAL A 25 11.80 18.72 1.86
CA VAL A 25 11.66 18.35 3.29
C VAL A 25 12.52 19.28 4.14
N GLU A 26 13.81 19.42 3.81
CA GLU A 26 14.75 20.28 4.55
C GLU A 26 14.28 21.73 4.58
N ASP A 27 13.86 22.26 3.43
CA ASP A 27 13.39 23.65 3.29
C ASP A 27 12.15 23.90 4.18
N HIS A 28 11.19 22.97 4.21
CA HIS A 28 10.01 23.09 5.06
C HIS A 28 10.36 23.04 6.54
N LEU A 29 11.25 22.15 6.95
CA LEU A 29 11.71 22.05 8.34
C LEU A 29 12.46 23.32 8.78
N GLN A 30 13.34 23.86 7.92
CA GLN A 30 14.02 25.14 8.18
C GLN A 30 13.04 26.30 8.29
N ASN A 31 11.91 26.26 7.60
CA ASN A 31 10.84 27.25 7.67
C ASN A 31 9.88 27.01 8.87
N GLY A 32 10.19 26.06 9.76
CA GLY A 32 9.48 25.86 11.02
C GLY A 32 8.32 24.85 10.98
N ILE A 33 8.10 24.15 9.85
CA ILE A 33 7.15 23.04 9.82
C ILE A 33 7.69 21.91 10.67
N GLN A 34 6.86 21.37 11.56
CA GLN A 34 7.27 20.28 12.43
C GLN A 34 7.32 18.95 11.65
N PRO A 35 8.25 18.03 11.97
CA PRO A 35 8.42 16.76 11.27
C PRO A 35 7.15 15.88 11.26
N ASP A 36 6.37 15.92 12.32
CA ASP A 36 5.11 15.20 12.48
C ASP A 36 3.94 15.81 11.68
N LYS A 37 4.15 17.01 11.10
CA LYS A 37 3.23 17.67 10.17
C LYS A 37 3.54 17.39 8.69
N MET A 38 4.50 16.52 8.44
CA MET A 38 4.91 16.16 7.10
C MET A 38 4.75 14.66 6.86
N ALA A 39 4.16 14.30 5.73
CA ALA A 39 4.10 12.92 5.27
C ALA A 39 4.98 12.74 4.03
N PHE A 40 5.90 11.79 4.06
CA PHE A 40 6.68 11.32 2.92
C PHE A 40 6.24 9.88 2.60
N ILE A 41 5.47 9.73 1.54
CA ILE A 41 4.91 8.45 1.12
C ILE A 41 5.66 7.95 -0.10
N SER A 42 6.20 6.73 -0.02
CA SER A 42 6.83 6.05 -1.13
C SER A 42 6.19 4.67 -1.35
N TYR A 43 6.28 4.18 -2.59
CA TYR A 43 5.79 2.85 -2.93
C TYR A 43 6.55 1.73 -2.22
N SER A 44 7.88 1.87 -2.08
CA SER A 44 8.72 0.83 -1.48
C SER A 44 9.20 1.16 -0.07
N VAL A 45 9.29 0.12 0.76
CA VAL A 45 9.85 0.23 2.13
C VAL A 45 11.27 0.78 2.09
N LYS A 46 12.08 0.35 1.10
CA LYS A 46 13.46 0.79 0.94
C LYS A 46 13.55 2.28 0.67
N ALA A 47 12.75 2.80 -0.28
CA ALA A 47 12.75 4.22 -0.62
C ALA A 47 12.26 5.08 0.55
N ALA A 48 11.20 4.67 1.23
CA ALA A 48 10.72 5.36 2.42
C ALA A 48 11.77 5.38 3.55
N ALA A 49 12.47 4.27 3.78
CA ALA A 49 13.53 4.19 4.77
C ALA A 49 14.75 5.04 4.39
N GLU A 50 15.11 5.08 3.11
CA GLU A 50 16.21 5.93 2.61
C GLU A 50 15.87 7.42 2.80
N ALA A 51 14.65 7.84 2.45
CA ALA A 51 14.18 9.20 2.68
C ALA A 51 14.25 9.59 4.16
N LYS A 52 13.76 8.73 5.03
CA LYS A 52 13.79 8.91 6.48
C LYS A 52 15.21 9.01 7.01
N ASN A 53 16.11 8.14 6.54
CA ASN A 53 17.52 8.14 6.96
C ASN A 53 18.26 9.41 6.50
N ARG A 54 18.04 9.84 5.24
CA ARG A 54 18.63 11.09 4.74
C ARG A 54 18.15 12.30 5.51
N ALA A 55 16.85 12.41 5.77
CA ALA A 55 16.28 13.49 6.58
C ALA A 55 16.88 13.47 8.00
N SER A 56 17.02 12.31 8.63
CA SER A 56 17.64 12.16 9.95
C SER A 56 19.10 12.67 9.97
N ILE A 57 19.90 12.30 8.98
CA ILE A 57 21.31 12.71 8.89
C ILE A 57 21.43 14.21 8.61
N SER A 58 20.64 14.73 7.69
CA SER A 58 20.72 16.10 7.17
C SER A 58 20.28 17.13 8.22
N ILE A 59 19.28 16.78 9.04
CA ILE A 59 18.59 17.72 9.93
C ILE A 59 18.81 17.35 11.41
N GLY A 60 19.36 16.16 11.69
CA GLY A 60 19.64 15.71 13.07
C GLY A 60 18.40 15.22 13.82
N LEU A 61 17.32 14.84 13.10
CA LEU A 61 16.07 14.37 13.69
C LEU A 61 16.11 12.88 14.03
N GLY A 62 15.48 12.51 15.15
CA GLY A 62 15.23 11.11 15.49
C GLY A 62 14.19 10.47 14.57
N PHE A 63 14.30 9.14 14.38
CA PHE A 63 13.33 8.39 13.54
C PHE A 63 11.89 8.51 14.07
N ASP A 64 11.72 8.64 15.37
CA ASP A 64 10.39 8.74 15.99
C ASP A 64 9.73 10.10 15.76
N GLU A 65 10.51 11.13 15.46
CA GLU A 65 10.02 12.46 15.15
C GLU A 65 9.40 12.56 13.75
N MET A 66 9.68 11.58 12.87
CA MET A 66 9.17 11.47 11.49
C MET A 66 8.20 10.29 11.36
N PRO A 67 7.01 10.32 11.98
CA PRO A 67 6.12 9.17 12.02
C PRO A 67 5.53 8.81 10.66
N TYR A 68 5.40 9.77 9.75
CA TYR A 68 4.74 9.60 8.45
C TYR A 68 5.71 9.51 7.27
N PHE A 69 7.00 9.27 7.52
CA PHE A 69 7.96 8.91 6.48
C PHE A 69 7.94 7.39 6.29
N CYS A 70 7.04 6.90 5.44
CA CYS A 70 6.75 5.47 5.33
C CYS A 70 6.03 5.12 4.02
N THR A 71 5.67 3.85 3.86
CA THR A 71 4.81 3.41 2.74
C THR A 71 3.34 3.75 3.01
N SER A 72 2.52 3.79 1.94
CA SER A 72 1.06 4.00 2.03
C SER A 72 0.40 3.10 3.08
N HIS A 73 0.76 1.81 3.08
CA HIS A 73 0.21 0.81 4.01
C HIS A 73 0.61 1.09 5.46
N ALA A 74 1.89 1.43 5.69
CA ALA A 74 2.39 1.75 7.02
C ALA A 74 1.76 3.04 7.56
N PHE A 75 1.49 4.02 6.69
CA PHE A 75 0.74 5.22 7.03
C PHE A 75 -0.67 4.88 7.52
N CYS A 76 -1.45 4.18 6.70
CA CYS A 76 -2.83 3.81 7.03
C CYS A 76 -2.89 2.95 8.32
N LYS A 77 -2.02 1.94 8.43
CA LYS A 77 -1.92 1.10 9.62
C LYS A 77 -1.67 1.92 10.89
N ARG A 78 -0.73 2.87 10.82
CA ARG A 78 -0.35 3.71 11.97
C ARG A 78 -1.50 4.62 12.40
N VAL A 79 -2.11 5.32 11.45
CA VAL A 79 -3.16 6.30 11.75
C VAL A 79 -4.43 5.61 12.27
N MET A 80 -4.80 4.48 11.69
CA MET A 80 -6.00 3.72 12.08
C MET A 80 -5.80 2.81 13.30
N GLY A 81 -4.56 2.61 13.75
CA GLY A 81 -4.27 1.64 14.81
C GLY A 81 -4.64 0.20 14.44
N MET A 82 -4.54 -0.15 13.14
CA MET A 82 -4.95 -1.47 12.65
C MET A 82 -4.11 -2.58 13.24
N GLY A 83 -4.78 -3.70 13.62
CA GLY A 83 -4.17 -4.81 14.32
C GLY A 83 -3.38 -5.75 13.43
N ARG A 84 -3.98 -6.91 13.12
CA ARG A 84 -3.31 -8.03 12.44
C ARG A 84 -3.23 -7.82 10.92
N VAL A 85 -2.02 -7.79 10.41
CA VAL A 85 -1.75 -7.75 8.97
C VAL A 85 -1.68 -9.16 8.43
N LEU A 86 -2.26 -9.36 7.25
CA LEU A 86 -2.23 -10.62 6.52
C LEU A 86 -0.82 -11.19 6.41
N SER A 87 -0.69 -12.46 6.73
CA SER A 87 0.52 -13.27 6.59
C SER A 87 0.26 -14.47 5.68
N GLY A 88 1.31 -15.12 5.20
CA GLY A 88 1.16 -16.34 4.44
C GLY A 88 0.62 -17.52 5.27
N ASP A 89 0.79 -17.50 6.59
CA ASP A 89 0.21 -18.51 7.48
C ASP A 89 -1.30 -18.38 7.51
N ASP A 90 -1.86 -17.16 7.44
CA ASP A 90 -3.31 -16.94 7.37
C ASP A 90 -3.92 -17.54 6.09
N ILE A 91 -3.22 -17.44 4.96
CA ILE A 91 -3.64 -18.07 3.71
C ILE A 91 -3.57 -19.60 3.83
N ALA A 92 -2.52 -20.13 4.45
CA ALA A 92 -2.37 -21.57 4.65
C ALA A 92 -3.47 -22.13 5.56
N ASP A 93 -3.83 -21.42 6.63
CA ASP A 93 -4.88 -21.80 7.55
C ASP A 93 -6.26 -21.76 6.87
N PHE A 94 -6.52 -20.69 6.11
CA PHE A 94 -7.74 -20.59 5.29
C PHE A 94 -7.88 -21.77 4.31
N LEU A 95 -6.83 -22.06 3.54
CA LEU A 95 -6.88 -23.16 2.56
C LEU A 95 -7.11 -24.52 3.21
N ARG A 96 -6.60 -24.73 4.42
CA ARG A 96 -6.81 -25.95 5.19
C ARG A 96 -8.24 -26.05 5.72
N GLU A 97 -8.76 -24.95 6.27
CA GLU A 97 -10.10 -24.89 6.84
C GLU A 97 -11.19 -25.09 5.79
N TYR A 98 -11.06 -24.43 4.65
CA TYR A 98 -12.05 -24.49 3.57
C TYR A 98 -11.79 -25.62 2.57
N SER A 99 -10.77 -26.45 2.79
CA SER A 99 -10.42 -27.60 1.94
C SER A 99 -10.27 -27.27 0.45
N PHE A 100 -9.83 -26.04 0.12
CA PHE A 100 -9.55 -25.67 -1.25
C PHE A 100 -8.23 -26.32 -1.72
N ASN A 101 -8.32 -27.27 -2.65
CA ASN A 101 -7.18 -27.78 -3.40
C ASN A 101 -6.94 -26.91 -4.63
N LEU A 102 -6.26 -25.80 -4.48
CA LEU A 102 -6.14 -24.77 -5.51
C LEU A 102 -5.18 -25.09 -6.65
N THR A 103 -4.22 -25.99 -6.46
CA THR A 103 -3.34 -26.44 -7.54
C THR A 103 -2.94 -27.90 -7.39
N LYS A 104 -2.79 -28.62 -8.53
CA LYS A 104 -2.24 -30.00 -8.57
C LYS A 104 -0.80 -30.10 -8.00
N ASN A 105 -0.17 -28.98 -7.67
CA ASN A 105 1.17 -28.90 -7.12
C ASN A 105 1.23 -28.71 -5.61
N TYR A 106 0.08 -28.61 -4.93
CA TYR A 106 -0.02 -28.56 -3.48
C TYR A 106 -0.11 -29.95 -2.90
N SER A 107 0.97 -30.72 -2.98
CA SER A 107 1.14 -31.86 -2.10
C SER A 107 1.67 -31.34 -0.76
N MET A 108 1.05 -31.78 0.35
CA MET A 108 1.46 -31.44 1.73
C MET A 108 2.93 -31.81 2.03
N GLU A 109 3.57 -32.60 1.16
CA GLU A 109 4.96 -33.03 1.30
C GLU A 109 6.00 -31.96 0.88
N ASN A 110 5.60 -30.97 0.08
CA ASN A 110 6.48 -29.85 -0.29
C ASN A 110 6.12 -28.62 0.54
N ARG A 111 6.63 -28.54 1.77
CA ARG A 111 6.73 -27.30 2.56
C ARG A 111 7.60 -26.24 1.85
N ARG A 112 7.22 -25.85 0.66
CA ARG A 112 7.80 -24.68 0.02
C ARG A 112 7.25 -23.45 0.71
N SER A 113 8.15 -22.55 1.04
CA SER A 113 8.00 -21.36 1.84
C SER A 113 6.63 -20.65 1.69
N VAL A 114 6.15 -20.06 2.77
CA VAL A 114 5.01 -19.13 2.89
C VAL A 114 4.90 -18.13 1.70
N ARG A 115 6.02 -17.76 1.08
CA ARG A 115 6.05 -16.96 -0.15
C ARG A 115 5.28 -17.58 -1.32
N SER A 116 5.23 -18.91 -1.45
CA SER A 116 4.56 -19.56 -2.58
C SER A 116 3.03 -19.53 -2.52
N LEU A 117 2.43 -19.23 -1.37
CA LEU A 117 0.98 -19.14 -1.21
C LEU A 117 0.45 -17.74 -1.59
N VAL A 118 1.22 -16.70 -1.29
CA VAL A 118 0.93 -15.33 -1.75
C VAL A 118 1.04 -15.23 -3.27
N ASP A 119 1.84 -16.11 -3.89
CA ASP A 119 2.02 -16.20 -5.33
C ASP A 119 0.93 -17.06 -6.04
N ASP A 120 -0.07 -17.55 -5.30
CA ASP A 120 -1.19 -18.28 -5.91
C ASP A 120 -2.03 -17.36 -6.81
N PRO A 121 -2.34 -17.77 -8.06
CA PRO A 121 -3.02 -16.92 -9.03
C PRO A 121 -4.35 -16.36 -8.55
N TYR A 122 -5.11 -17.10 -7.76
CA TYR A 122 -6.41 -16.65 -7.26
C TYR A 122 -6.25 -15.49 -6.27
N PHE A 123 -5.32 -15.61 -5.31
CA PHE A 123 -5.05 -14.54 -4.35
C PHE A 123 -4.43 -13.31 -5.02
N GLN A 124 -3.57 -13.50 -6.02
CA GLN A 124 -3.02 -12.38 -6.80
C GLN A 124 -4.12 -11.60 -7.51
N ILE A 125 -5.09 -12.27 -8.14
CA ILE A 125 -6.20 -11.60 -8.82
C ILE A 125 -7.10 -10.88 -7.79
N ILE A 126 -7.40 -11.52 -6.66
CA ILE A 126 -8.24 -10.93 -5.61
C ILE A 126 -7.63 -9.64 -5.07
N GLU A 127 -6.34 -9.65 -4.73
CA GLU A 127 -5.65 -8.46 -4.23
C GLU A 127 -5.46 -7.40 -5.33
N ALA A 128 -5.12 -7.81 -6.57
CA ALA A 128 -4.98 -6.89 -7.69
C ALA A 128 -6.31 -6.20 -8.04
N ALA A 129 -7.44 -6.90 -7.97
CA ALA A 129 -8.76 -6.32 -8.20
C ALA A 129 -9.04 -5.19 -7.20
N LYS A 130 -8.73 -5.39 -5.91
CA LYS A 130 -8.87 -4.37 -4.87
C LYS A 130 -7.94 -3.17 -5.12
N VAL A 131 -6.67 -3.44 -5.39
CA VAL A 131 -5.65 -2.40 -5.60
C VAL A 131 -5.92 -1.57 -6.85
N ASN A 132 -6.43 -2.21 -7.93
CA ASN A 132 -6.80 -1.55 -9.17
C ASN A 132 -8.23 -1.00 -9.17
N MET A 133 -8.97 -1.18 -8.07
CA MET A 133 -10.37 -0.78 -7.92
C MET A 133 -11.27 -1.33 -9.03
N ARG A 134 -11.06 -2.59 -9.40
CA ARG A 134 -11.80 -3.33 -10.42
C ARG A 134 -12.64 -4.43 -9.80
N THR A 135 -13.66 -4.87 -10.52
CA THR A 135 -14.34 -6.13 -10.20
C THR A 135 -13.39 -7.31 -10.42
N LEU A 136 -13.66 -8.44 -9.77
CA LEU A 136 -12.86 -9.66 -9.98
C LEU A 136 -12.83 -10.10 -11.45
N GLU A 137 -13.95 -9.95 -12.16
CA GLU A 137 -14.04 -10.32 -13.58
C GLU A 137 -13.25 -9.36 -14.47
N GLU A 138 -13.31 -8.04 -14.22
CA GLU A 138 -12.50 -7.07 -14.94
C GLU A 138 -11.01 -7.34 -14.75
N GLU A 139 -10.56 -7.57 -13.51
CA GLU A 139 -9.15 -7.87 -13.25
C GLU A 139 -8.73 -9.20 -13.87
N ARG A 140 -9.56 -10.24 -13.77
CA ARG A 140 -9.32 -11.52 -14.42
C ARG A 140 -9.13 -11.39 -15.93
N LEU A 141 -9.95 -10.59 -16.61
CA LEU A 141 -9.88 -10.39 -18.06
C LEU A 141 -8.73 -9.46 -18.50
N ASN A 142 -8.26 -8.58 -17.62
CA ASN A 142 -7.22 -7.60 -17.93
C ASN A 142 -5.80 -8.02 -17.47
N SER A 143 -5.67 -9.14 -16.76
CA SER A 143 -4.37 -9.63 -16.29
C SER A 143 -3.94 -10.90 -17.01
N GLU A 144 -2.65 -11.02 -17.31
CA GLU A 144 -2.07 -12.26 -17.88
C GLU A 144 -2.33 -13.48 -16.99
N ILE A 145 -2.29 -13.26 -15.67
CA ILE A 145 -2.56 -14.30 -14.66
C ILE A 145 -4.01 -14.77 -14.77
N GLY A 146 -4.96 -13.85 -14.87
CA GLY A 146 -6.39 -14.16 -14.95
C GLY A 146 -6.81 -14.86 -16.24
N LEU A 147 -6.04 -14.68 -17.31
CA LEU A 147 -6.28 -15.35 -18.61
C LEU A 147 -5.68 -16.76 -18.68
N ARG A 148 -4.96 -17.22 -17.65
CA ARG A 148 -4.42 -18.58 -17.61
C ARG A 148 -5.55 -19.60 -17.58
N ARG A 149 -5.34 -20.73 -18.25
CA ARG A 149 -6.34 -21.83 -18.35
C ARG A 149 -6.63 -22.52 -17.01
N ASP A 150 -5.73 -22.43 -16.04
CA ASP A 150 -5.86 -22.99 -14.70
C ASP A 150 -6.66 -22.09 -13.74
N VAL A 151 -6.95 -20.84 -14.12
CA VAL A 151 -7.82 -19.95 -13.37
C VAL A 151 -9.27 -20.12 -13.81
N VAL A 152 -10.06 -20.78 -12.96
CA VAL A 152 -11.48 -21.04 -13.22
C VAL A 152 -12.33 -19.94 -12.57
N PRO A 153 -13.13 -19.17 -13.34
CA PRO A 153 -13.90 -18.03 -12.81
C PRO A 153 -14.79 -18.36 -11.61
N ALA A 154 -15.53 -19.47 -11.67
CA ALA A 154 -16.43 -19.89 -10.60
C ALA A 154 -15.64 -20.19 -9.29
N ILE A 155 -14.45 -20.76 -9.41
CA ILE A 155 -13.56 -21.02 -8.27
C ILE A 155 -13.01 -19.70 -7.72
N LEU A 156 -12.60 -18.77 -8.59
CA LEU A 156 -12.13 -17.46 -8.18
C LEU A 156 -13.15 -16.72 -7.31
N HIS A 157 -14.41 -16.67 -7.74
CA HIS A 157 -15.48 -16.04 -6.98
C HIS A 157 -15.74 -16.75 -5.63
N ALA A 158 -15.77 -18.08 -5.63
CA ALA A 158 -15.98 -18.85 -4.40
C ALA A 158 -14.84 -18.63 -3.38
N ILE A 159 -13.60 -18.58 -3.85
CA ILE A 159 -12.44 -18.30 -2.99
C ILE A 159 -12.51 -16.86 -2.46
N ALA A 160 -12.81 -15.90 -3.31
CA ALA A 160 -12.86 -14.50 -2.90
C ALA A 160 -13.93 -14.27 -1.81
N GLU A 161 -15.11 -14.84 -1.97
CA GLU A 161 -16.20 -14.73 -0.98
C GLU A 161 -15.84 -15.44 0.34
N ALA A 162 -15.34 -16.66 0.27
CA ALA A 162 -14.93 -17.41 1.46
C ALA A 162 -13.75 -16.74 2.18
N TRP A 163 -12.78 -16.22 1.43
CA TRP A 163 -11.62 -15.50 1.93
C TRP A 163 -11.99 -14.22 2.66
N GLU A 164 -12.91 -13.42 2.10
CA GLU A 164 -13.38 -12.21 2.75
C GLU A 164 -14.05 -12.52 4.08
N ARG A 165 -14.96 -13.51 4.10
CA ARG A 165 -15.63 -13.97 5.32
C ARG A 165 -14.64 -14.46 6.37
N TYR A 166 -13.68 -15.30 5.99
CA TYR A 166 -12.65 -15.81 6.90
C TYR A 166 -11.87 -14.68 7.59
N ARG A 167 -11.47 -13.66 6.83
CA ARG A 167 -10.71 -12.53 7.37
C ARG A 167 -11.56 -11.64 8.27
N GLU A 168 -12.83 -11.44 7.93
CA GLU A 168 -13.76 -10.64 8.74
C GLU A 168 -14.13 -11.32 10.07
N GLU A 169 -14.31 -12.62 10.05
CA GLU A 169 -14.67 -13.43 11.23
C GLU A 169 -13.44 -13.73 12.13
N SER A 170 -12.23 -13.53 11.63
CA SER A 170 -11.00 -13.72 12.41
C SER A 170 -10.91 -12.75 13.59
N SER A 171 -10.41 -13.23 14.72
CA SER A 171 -10.21 -12.40 15.92
C SER A 171 -8.75 -12.48 16.39
N PRO A 172 -7.98 -11.39 16.27
CA PRO A 172 -8.32 -10.09 15.67
C PRO A 172 -8.54 -10.18 14.14
N LYS A 173 -9.36 -9.28 13.60
CA LYS A 173 -9.61 -9.17 12.15
C LYS A 173 -8.30 -9.06 11.37
N ILE A 174 -8.24 -9.80 10.24
CA ILE A 174 -7.07 -9.82 9.36
C ILE A 174 -7.26 -8.78 8.25
N TYR A 175 -6.28 -7.88 8.09
CA TYR A 175 -6.28 -6.86 7.06
C TYR A 175 -5.26 -7.20 5.96
N SER A 176 -5.70 -7.23 4.70
CA SER A 176 -4.76 -7.20 3.57
C SER A 176 -4.17 -5.80 3.39
N PHE A 177 -3.17 -5.68 2.53
CA PHE A 177 -2.60 -4.37 2.23
C PHE A 177 -3.63 -3.44 1.58
N ALA A 178 -4.45 -3.94 0.65
CA ALA A 178 -5.50 -3.16 0.03
C ALA A 178 -6.56 -2.71 1.06
N ASP A 179 -6.96 -3.59 1.99
CA ASP A 179 -7.96 -3.25 3.01
C ASP A 179 -7.51 -2.11 3.92
N MET A 180 -6.22 -2.03 4.24
CA MET A 180 -5.71 -0.92 5.07
C MET A 180 -5.95 0.42 4.41
N ILE A 181 -5.67 0.52 3.12
CA ILE A 181 -5.86 1.76 2.36
C ILE A 181 -7.35 2.03 2.17
N THR A 182 -8.14 1.04 1.77
CA THR A 182 -9.59 1.16 1.57
C THR A 182 -10.27 1.68 2.83
N GLN A 183 -10.01 1.05 3.97
CA GLN A 183 -10.61 1.45 5.23
C GLN A 183 -10.20 2.86 5.65
N PHE A 184 -8.93 3.24 5.43
CA PHE A 184 -8.50 4.61 5.69
C PHE A 184 -9.21 5.62 4.77
N ILE A 185 -9.40 5.30 3.49
CA ILE A 185 -10.14 6.16 2.56
C ILE A 185 -11.58 6.35 3.02
N GLU A 186 -12.25 5.29 3.47
CA GLU A 186 -13.66 5.31 3.86
C GLU A 186 -13.92 5.99 5.20
N SER A 187 -13.12 5.70 6.22
CA SER A 187 -13.40 6.08 7.59
C SER A 187 -12.24 6.71 8.36
N GLY A 188 -11.02 6.74 7.80
CA GLY A 188 -9.86 7.32 8.47
C GLY A 188 -9.90 8.83 8.49
N GLU A 189 -9.49 9.41 9.60
CA GLU A 189 -9.24 10.84 9.71
C GLU A 189 -7.80 11.14 9.32
N VAL A 190 -7.60 12.14 8.46
CA VAL A 190 -6.27 12.59 8.08
C VAL A 190 -5.62 13.29 9.28
N PRO A 191 -4.43 12.87 9.72
CA PRO A 191 -3.74 13.58 10.77
C PRO A 191 -3.46 15.02 10.34
N PRO A 192 -3.26 15.95 11.29
CA PRO A 192 -3.05 17.35 10.96
C PRO A 192 -1.70 17.59 10.28
N LEU A 193 -1.65 17.35 8.97
CA LEU A 193 -0.49 17.50 8.10
C LEU A 193 -0.54 18.84 7.37
N ASP A 194 0.64 19.45 7.17
CA ASP A 194 0.81 20.65 6.37
C ASP A 194 1.38 20.31 4.97
N VAL A 195 2.23 19.27 4.90
CA VAL A 195 2.95 18.88 3.68
C VAL A 195 2.80 17.39 3.39
N LEU A 196 2.45 17.08 2.15
CA LEU A 196 2.47 15.72 1.61
C LEU A 196 3.51 15.61 0.50
N ILE A 197 4.37 14.61 0.59
CA ILE A 197 5.36 14.29 -0.44
C ILE A 197 5.12 12.86 -0.89
N VAL A 198 5.02 12.65 -2.20
CA VAL A 198 4.79 11.35 -2.85
C VAL A 198 5.92 11.08 -3.82
N ASP A 199 6.71 10.05 -3.55
CA ASP A 199 7.81 9.61 -4.40
C ASP A 199 7.44 8.34 -5.18
N GLU A 200 8.04 8.14 -6.35
CA GLU A 200 7.79 7.02 -7.27
C GLU A 200 6.30 6.89 -7.66
N ALA A 201 5.68 8.01 -7.97
CA ALA A 201 4.24 8.09 -8.22
C ALA A 201 3.77 7.28 -9.45
N GLN A 202 4.66 6.98 -10.40
CA GLN A 202 4.36 6.11 -11.55
C GLN A 202 4.03 4.67 -11.14
N ASP A 203 4.51 4.22 -9.97
CA ASP A 203 4.28 2.87 -9.46
C ASP A 203 2.97 2.75 -8.66
N LEU A 204 2.26 3.86 -8.46
CA LEU A 204 1.02 3.88 -7.69
C LEU A 204 -0.16 3.33 -8.49
N ALA A 205 -0.83 2.34 -7.93
CA ALA A 205 -2.11 1.85 -8.45
C ALA A 205 -3.28 2.79 -8.09
N GLU A 206 -4.45 2.56 -8.68
CA GLU A 206 -5.64 3.41 -8.51
C GLU A 206 -6.00 3.63 -7.03
N LEU A 207 -5.97 2.59 -6.22
CA LEU A 207 -6.28 2.69 -4.78
C LEU A 207 -5.31 3.63 -4.05
N ASN A 208 -4.02 3.60 -4.39
CA ASN A 208 -3.02 4.50 -3.82
C ASN A 208 -3.26 5.96 -4.25
N TRP A 209 -3.69 6.18 -5.50
CA TRP A 209 -4.06 7.51 -5.97
C TRP A 209 -5.27 8.08 -5.21
N ARG A 210 -6.26 7.25 -4.89
CA ARG A 210 -7.39 7.67 -4.02
C ARG A 210 -6.93 8.08 -2.63
N LEU A 211 -5.94 7.38 -2.08
CA LEU A 211 -5.31 7.78 -0.82
C LEU A 211 -4.62 9.14 -0.95
N VAL A 212 -3.79 9.32 -1.99
CA VAL A 212 -3.11 10.60 -2.26
C VAL A 212 -4.11 11.73 -2.44
N ASP A 213 -5.21 11.52 -3.15
CA ASP A 213 -6.28 12.50 -3.32
C ASP A 213 -6.92 12.91 -2.00
N LYS A 214 -7.21 11.93 -1.12
CA LYS A 214 -7.75 12.19 0.21
C LYS A 214 -6.80 13.02 1.07
N LEU A 215 -5.52 12.63 1.10
CA LEU A 215 -4.50 13.35 1.87
C LEU A 215 -4.27 14.77 1.32
N SER A 216 -4.16 14.90 0.00
CA SER A 216 -3.95 16.19 -0.68
C SER A 216 -5.07 17.21 -0.47
N ALA A 217 -6.26 16.75 -0.10
CA ALA A 217 -7.39 17.64 0.19
C ALA A 217 -7.25 18.34 1.54
N GLU A 218 -6.45 17.80 2.46
CA GLU A 218 -6.34 18.26 3.85
C GLU A 218 -5.00 18.95 4.16
N VAL A 219 -4.02 18.89 3.24
CA VAL A 219 -2.71 19.53 3.41
C VAL A 219 -2.60 20.87 2.69
N ASP A 220 -1.65 21.71 3.08
CA ASP A 220 -1.41 23.01 2.43
C ASP A 220 -0.69 22.83 1.07
N VAL A 221 0.23 21.88 0.97
CA VAL A 221 0.98 21.62 -0.26
C VAL A 221 1.24 20.12 -0.44
N THR A 222 1.14 19.66 -1.69
CA THR A 222 1.48 18.31 -2.12
C THR A 222 2.56 18.35 -3.19
N TYR A 223 3.62 17.59 -2.99
CA TYR A 223 4.68 17.37 -3.96
C TYR A 223 4.62 15.93 -4.48
N ILE A 224 4.60 15.75 -5.79
CA ILE A 224 4.50 14.43 -6.42
C ILE A 224 5.67 14.28 -7.39
N ALA A 225 6.46 13.24 -7.22
CA ALA A 225 7.54 12.91 -8.15
C ALA A 225 7.32 11.53 -8.79
N GLY A 226 7.63 11.46 -10.09
CA GLY A 226 7.49 10.23 -10.87
C GLY A 226 8.14 10.35 -12.24
N ASP A 227 8.11 9.25 -12.98
CA ASP A 227 8.60 9.17 -14.36
C ASP A 227 7.51 9.55 -15.36
#